data_f266506c8d850ca0bf5b2a52a815d605
#
_entry.id   f266506c8d850ca0bf5b2a52a815d605
#
_cell.length_a   1.000
_cell.length_b   1.000
_cell.length_c   1.000
_cell.angle_alpha   90.00
_cell.angle_beta   90.00
_cell.angle_gamma   90.00
#
_symmetry.space_group_name_H-M   'P 1'
#
loop_
_entity.id
_entity.type
_entity.pdbx_description
1 polymer ?
#
loop_
_entity_poly.entity_id
_entity_poly.type
_entity_poly.pdbx_seq_one_letter_code
_entity_poly.pdbx_strand_id
1 'polypeptide(L)'
;MGCQTKIADDIVENGGDYLLAVKNNQPSLSKTVEKALLDTVNKKLKSGQLNIEQGHGRIEARQYCVLDAKDVAKAHPEWRNLKSIGVAIGYRQVKGSKPSLDYRQVKGSKPSLDYRQVKGSKPSLDYRYYISSAELTETRFSSAVRGHWAIENSLHWVLDATMNEDACQVYRDNSAENLACLRHMALNMLRSESNKLSIRLKQKRAWMKTSFLEGVLVTGFNNLDKI
;
A
#
# COMPACT_ATOMS: atom_id res chain seq x y z
N MET A 1 9.43 -3.01 -9.05
CA MET A 1 8.96 -2.34 -10.27
C MET A 1 7.90 -1.34 -9.86
N GLY A 2 7.77 -0.16 -10.45
CA GLY A 2 6.68 0.72 -10.06
C GLY A 2 6.75 2.10 -10.70
N CYS A 3 7.70 2.93 -10.34
CA CYS A 3 7.78 4.29 -10.85
C CYS A 3 8.64 4.34 -12.13
N GLN A 4 8.00 4.10 -13.28
CA GLN A 4 8.63 4.11 -14.61
C GLN A 4 7.77 4.91 -15.59
N THR A 5 8.39 5.74 -16.41
CA THR A 5 7.71 6.62 -17.39
C THR A 5 6.90 5.80 -18.39
N LYS A 6 7.44 4.70 -18.92
CA LYS A 6 6.74 3.82 -19.84
C LYS A 6 5.42 3.29 -19.29
N ILE A 7 5.39 2.90 -18.00
CA ILE A 7 4.14 2.44 -17.34
C ILE A 7 3.14 3.59 -17.24
N ALA A 8 3.60 4.80 -16.92
CA ALA A 8 2.75 5.98 -16.85
C ALA A 8 2.15 6.31 -18.24
N ASP A 9 2.95 6.22 -19.29
CA ASP A 9 2.52 6.45 -20.68
C ASP A 9 1.48 5.43 -21.12
N ASP A 10 1.73 4.14 -20.89
CA ASP A 10 0.80 3.05 -21.24
C ASP A 10 -0.55 3.21 -20.53
N ILE A 11 -0.55 3.61 -19.22
CA ILE A 11 -1.80 3.85 -18.48
C ILE A 11 -2.57 5.02 -19.08
N VAL A 12 -1.91 6.13 -19.38
CA VAL A 12 -2.55 7.34 -19.91
C VAL A 12 -3.06 7.10 -21.34
N GLU A 13 -2.32 6.37 -22.17
CA GLU A 13 -2.73 6.01 -23.54
C GLU A 13 -3.98 5.14 -23.55
N ASN A 14 -4.14 4.27 -22.55
CA ASN A 14 -5.35 3.47 -22.37
C ASN A 14 -6.48 4.20 -21.63
N GLY A 15 -6.40 5.52 -21.46
CA GLY A 15 -7.45 6.35 -20.83
C GLY A 15 -7.53 6.25 -19.32
N GLY A 16 -6.53 5.64 -18.66
CA GLY A 16 -6.45 5.53 -17.21
C GLY A 16 -5.67 6.66 -16.55
N ASP A 17 -5.78 6.74 -15.23
CA ASP A 17 -4.95 7.60 -14.38
C ASP A 17 -3.99 6.78 -13.54
N TYR A 18 -2.76 7.27 -13.38
CA TYR A 18 -1.79 6.64 -12.49
C TYR A 18 -1.68 7.36 -11.14
N LEU A 19 -1.35 6.58 -10.11
CA LEU A 19 -0.82 7.05 -8.83
C LEU A 19 0.40 6.18 -8.50
N LEU A 20 1.60 6.71 -8.68
CA LEU A 20 2.85 5.98 -8.54
C LEU A 20 3.67 6.48 -7.35
N ALA A 21 4.13 5.54 -6.51
CA ALA A 21 5.06 5.86 -5.44
C ALA A 21 6.45 6.15 -6.03
N VAL A 22 6.99 7.33 -5.75
CA VAL A 22 8.33 7.73 -6.17
C VAL A 22 9.35 6.95 -5.35
N LYS A 23 10.22 6.21 -6.04
CA LYS A 23 11.25 5.35 -5.44
C LYS A 23 12.65 5.83 -5.83
N ASN A 24 13.67 5.20 -5.22
CA ASN A 24 15.09 5.52 -5.44
C ASN A 24 15.58 5.36 -6.90
N ASN A 25 14.82 4.64 -7.74
CA ASN A 25 15.10 4.55 -9.18
C ASN A 25 14.82 5.86 -9.93
N GLN A 26 14.20 6.84 -9.29
CA GLN A 26 13.90 8.17 -9.82
C GLN A 26 14.45 9.28 -8.90
N PRO A 27 15.78 9.39 -8.73
CA PRO A 27 16.37 10.25 -7.72
C PRO A 27 16.17 11.74 -8.00
N SER A 28 16.13 12.17 -9.27
CA SER A 28 15.88 13.55 -9.65
C SER A 28 14.45 13.97 -9.34
N LEU A 29 13.47 13.17 -9.78
CA LEU A 29 12.06 13.37 -9.49
C LEU A 29 11.79 13.39 -7.98
N SER A 30 12.36 12.44 -7.23
CA SER A 30 12.22 12.37 -5.77
C SER A 30 12.65 13.66 -5.08
N LYS A 31 13.81 14.22 -5.44
CA LYS A 31 14.31 15.47 -4.87
C LYS A 31 13.41 16.67 -5.21
N THR A 32 12.91 16.72 -6.44
CA THR A 32 12.02 17.81 -6.88
C THR A 32 10.69 17.76 -6.16
N VAL A 33 10.07 16.57 -6.04
CA VAL A 33 8.81 16.35 -5.33
C VAL A 33 8.97 16.64 -3.83
N GLU A 34 10.03 16.16 -3.21
CA GLU A 34 10.35 16.42 -1.80
C GLU A 34 10.47 17.91 -1.52
N LYS A 35 11.25 18.63 -2.34
CA LYS A 35 11.42 20.09 -2.21
C LYS A 35 10.10 20.84 -2.35
N ALA A 36 9.26 20.48 -3.30
CA ALA A 36 7.97 21.12 -3.54
C ALA A 36 6.99 20.91 -2.36
N LEU A 37 7.02 19.76 -1.70
CA LEU A 37 6.13 19.42 -0.59
C LEU A 37 6.63 19.88 0.78
N LEU A 38 7.91 20.26 0.93
CA LEU A 38 8.56 20.50 2.22
C LEU A 38 7.82 21.50 3.10
N ASP A 39 7.44 22.65 2.55
CA ASP A 39 6.76 23.71 3.31
C ASP A 39 5.36 23.28 3.76
N THR A 40 4.63 22.59 2.91
CA THR A 40 3.29 22.06 3.22
C THR A 40 3.35 20.99 4.31
N VAL A 41 4.32 20.09 4.21
CA VAL A 41 4.59 19.07 5.23
C VAL A 41 4.91 19.72 6.57
N ASN A 42 5.81 20.70 6.60
CA ASN A 42 6.20 21.41 7.82
C ASN A 42 5.03 22.14 8.48
N LYS A 43 4.17 22.81 7.69
CA LYS A 43 2.96 23.45 8.19
C LYS A 43 2.00 22.44 8.79
N LYS A 44 1.80 21.32 8.12
CA LYS A 44 0.86 20.26 8.54
C LYS A 44 1.33 19.52 9.78
N LEU A 45 2.62 19.21 9.88
CA LEU A 45 3.21 18.62 11.10
C LEU A 45 3.05 19.53 12.33
N LYS A 46 3.19 20.87 12.13
CA LYS A 46 2.98 21.85 13.21
C LYS A 46 1.52 21.96 13.65
N SER A 47 0.54 21.72 12.76
CA SER A 47 -0.89 21.80 13.09
C SER A 47 -1.40 20.67 13.99
N GLY A 48 -0.63 19.59 14.15
CA GLY A 48 -0.97 18.48 15.02
C GLY A 48 -2.17 17.62 14.59
N GLN A 49 -2.74 17.85 13.41
CA GLN A 49 -3.87 17.09 12.88
C GLN A 49 -3.38 15.72 12.37
N LEU A 50 -3.40 14.73 13.25
CA LEU A 50 -3.02 13.35 12.92
C LEU A 50 -4.26 12.45 12.92
N ASN A 51 -4.45 11.68 11.87
CA ASN A 51 -5.40 10.58 11.88
C ASN A 51 -4.78 9.40 12.64
N ILE A 52 -5.22 9.20 13.88
CA ILE A 52 -4.68 8.16 14.78
C ILE A 52 -5.50 6.89 14.63
N GLU A 53 -4.84 5.80 14.31
CA GLU A 53 -5.42 4.46 14.28
C GLU A 53 -4.75 3.60 15.37
N GLN A 54 -5.56 2.92 16.19
CA GLN A 54 -5.07 1.97 17.20
C GLN A 54 -5.37 0.54 16.76
N GLY A 55 -4.36 -0.30 16.68
CA GLY A 55 -4.52 -1.71 16.32
C GLY A 55 -3.32 -2.56 16.69
N HIS A 56 -3.55 -3.83 17.03
CA HIS A 56 -2.51 -4.87 17.22
C HIS A 56 -1.32 -4.47 18.11
N GLY A 57 -1.56 -3.71 19.21
CA GLY A 57 -0.50 -3.36 20.16
C GLY A 57 0.40 -2.18 19.74
N ARG A 58 0.04 -1.43 18.70
CA ARG A 58 0.78 -0.23 18.22
C ARG A 58 -0.18 0.92 17.97
N ILE A 59 0.38 2.11 18.05
CA ILE A 59 -0.29 3.36 17.64
C ILE A 59 0.30 3.71 16.28
N GLU A 60 -0.55 3.82 15.28
CA GLU A 60 -0.19 4.32 13.96
C GLU A 60 -0.96 5.62 13.71
N ALA A 61 -0.25 6.65 13.30
CA ALA A 61 -0.88 7.86 12.83
C ALA A 61 -0.43 8.14 11.41
N ARG A 62 -1.34 8.65 10.59
CA ARG A 62 -1.06 8.95 9.20
C ARG A 62 -1.53 10.35 8.85
N GLN A 63 -0.75 11.01 8.02
CA GLN A 63 -1.07 12.32 7.50
C GLN A 63 -0.80 12.33 5.99
N TYR A 64 -1.62 13.06 5.26
CA TYR A 64 -1.54 13.14 3.83
C TYR A 64 -1.50 14.60 3.39
N CYS A 65 -0.64 14.90 2.42
CA CYS A 65 -0.59 16.21 1.77
C CYS A 65 -0.60 16.01 0.26
N VAL A 66 -1.31 16.89 -0.43
CA VAL A 66 -1.37 16.92 -1.90
C VAL A 66 -1.17 18.34 -2.37
N LEU A 67 -0.42 18.50 -3.45
CA LEU A 67 -0.23 19.76 -4.16
C LEU A 67 -0.42 19.56 -5.67
N ASP A 68 -0.75 20.65 -6.36
CA ASP A 68 -0.66 20.72 -7.83
C ASP A 68 0.78 20.49 -8.27
N ALA A 69 0.96 19.75 -9.34
CA ALA A 69 2.29 19.36 -9.84
C ALA A 69 2.86 20.28 -10.91
N LYS A 70 2.26 21.45 -11.19
CA LYS A 70 2.64 22.31 -12.33
C LYS A 70 4.15 22.57 -12.45
N ASP A 71 4.80 22.89 -11.35
CA ASP A 71 6.23 23.20 -11.39
C ASP A 71 7.09 21.94 -11.51
N VAL A 72 6.63 20.83 -10.90
CA VAL A 72 7.30 19.52 -11.03
C VAL A 72 7.12 18.98 -12.45
N ALA A 73 5.95 19.12 -13.05
CA ALA A 73 5.67 18.70 -14.42
C ALA A 73 6.53 19.46 -15.46
N LYS A 74 6.80 20.76 -15.23
CA LYS A 74 7.74 21.53 -16.07
C LYS A 74 9.17 21.04 -15.95
N ALA A 75 9.59 20.63 -14.77
CA ALA A 75 10.94 20.14 -14.51
C ALA A 75 11.12 18.68 -14.98
N HIS A 76 10.05 17.94 -15.13
CA HIS A 76 9.99 16.52 -15.47
C HIS A 76 8.95 16.23 -16.57
N PRO A 77 9.13 16.77 -17.79
CA PRO A 77 8.18 16.62 -18.89
C PRO A 77 8.02 15.17 -19.40
N GLU A 78 8.93 14.29 -19.01
CA GLU A 78 8.88 12.85 -19.30
C GLU A 78 7.72 12.12 -18.57
N TRP A 79 7.08 12.77 -17.59
CA TRP A 79 5.92 12.22 -16.88
C TRP A 79 4.62 12.75 -17.48
N ARG A 80 4.06 11.96 -18.39
CA ARG A 80 2.85 12.34 -19.15
C ARG A 80 1.68 12.64 -18.22
N ASN A 81 1.02 13.77 -18.46
CA ASN A 81 -0.17 14.23 -17.71
C ASN A 81 0.05 14.35 -16.18
N LEU A 82 1.26 14.62 -15.71
CA LEU A 82 1.50 14.83 -14.28
C LEU A 82 0.73 16.05 -13.77
N LYS A 83 -0.29 15.83 -12.91
CA LYS A 83 -1.18 16.88 -12.36
C LYS A 83 -1.05 17.08 -10.87
N SER A 84 -0.78 16.02 -10.11
CA SER A 84 -0.70 16.10 -8.65
C SER A 84 0.55 15.41 -8.12
N ILE A 85 1.10 15.97 -7.05
CA ILE A 85 2.12 15.35 -6.21
C ILE A 85 1.58 15.20 -4.80
N GLY A 86 1.98 14.14 -4.11
CA GLY A 86 1.51 13.89 -2.75
C GLY A 86 2.56 13.25 -1.86
N VAL A 87 2.35 13.36 -0.56
CA VAL A 87 3.13 12.63 0.45
C VAL A 87 2.22 12.00 1.49
N ALA A 88 2.47 10.72 1.77
CA ALA A 88 1.92 10.01 2.90
C ALA A 88 2.97 9.96 4.00
N ILE A 89 2.65 10.51 5.16
CA ILE A 89 3.51 10.55 6.35
C ILE A 89 2.98 9.50 7.32
N GLY A 90 3.78 8.48 7.58
CA GLY A 90 3.48 7.42 8.54
C GLY A 90 4.21 7.66 9.86
N TYR A 91 3.46 7.66 10.97
CA TYR A 91 4.00 7.63 12.31
C TYR A 91 3.71 6.27 12.94
N ARG A 92 4.70 5.64 13.52
CA ARG A 92 4.54 4.36 14.20
C ARG A 92 5.20 4.38 15.56
N GLN A 93 4.44 3.97 16.58
CA GLN A 93 4.92 3.78 17.94
C GLN A 93 4.50 2.40 18.47
N VAL A 94 5.46 1.67 19.04
CA VAL A 94 5.19 0.37 19.69
C VAL A 94 4.72 0.61 21.12
N LYS A 95 3.70 -0.13 21.60
CA LYS A 95 3.20 -0.04 22.98
C LYS A 95 4.32 -0.26 23.99
N GLY A 96 4.43 0.64 24.97
CA GLY A 96 5.45 0.58 26.05
C GLY A 96 6.31 1.82 26.15
N SER A 97 6.32 2.72 25.19
CA SER A 97 6.98 4.01 25.25
C SER A 97 5.97 5.14 25.42
N LYS A 98 6.21 6.08 26.35
CA LYS A 98 5.39 7.29 26.47
C LYS A 98 5.44 8.08 25.16
N PRO A 99 4.31 8.60 24.64
CA PRO A 99 4.32 9.46 23.47
C PRO A 99 4.99 10.78 23.84
N SER A 100 6.22 10.97 23.39
CA SER A 100 6.84 12.29 23.35
C SER A 100 6.89 12.75 21.89
N LEU A 101 5.94 13.57 21.50
CA LEU A 101 6.01 14.37 20.27
C LEU A 101 7.02 15.51 20.49
N ASP A 102 8.30 15.19 20.49
CA ASP A 102 9.35 16.19 20.53
C ASP A 102 9.63 16.63 19.09
N TYR A 103 8.92 17.66 18.66
CA TYR A 103 9.14 18.33 17.37
C TYR A 103 10.44 19.14 17.40
N ARG A 104 11.56 18.47 17.51
CA ARG A 104 12.84 19.14 17.27
C ARG A 104 13.02 19.27 15.77
N GLN A 105 13.04 20.53 15.32
CA GLN A 105 13.47 20.91 13.98
C GLN A 105 14.74 20.16 13.62
N VAL A 106 14.64 19.25 12.66
CA VAL A 106 15.82 18.71 11.99
C VAL A 106 16.29 19.78 11.02
N LYS A 107 17.11 20.73 11.55
CA LYS A 107 17.88 21.64 10.70
C LYS A 107 18.86 20.80 9.89
N GLY A 108 18.67 20.74 8.58
CA GLY A 108 19.76 20.56 7.62
C GLY A 108 20.31 19.15 7.42
N SER A 109 19.59 18.08 7.67
CA SER A 109 20.03 16.74 7.27
C SER A 109 18.96 16.05 6.42
N LYS A 110 19.42 15.53 5.28
CA LYS A 110 18.62 14.73 4.34
C LYS A 110 17.79 13.70 5.09
N PRO A 111 16.48 13.51 4.79
CA PRO A 111 15.75 12.34 5.21
C PRO A 111 16.39 11.14 4.51
N SER A 112 17.31 10.46 5.19
CA SER A 112 17.84 9.18 4.71
C SER A 112 16.79 8.12 4.96
N LEU A 113 16.40 7.42 3.91
CA LEU A 113 15.67 6.16 3.93
C LEU A 113 16.55 5.06 4.53
N ASP A 114 16.87 5.15 5.81
CA ASP A 114 17.61 4.10 6.52
C ASP A 114 16.68 3.42 7.53
N TYR A 115 16.20 2.26 7.15
CA TYR A 115 15.56 1.31 8.01
C TYR A 115 16.59 0.70 8.97
N ARG A 116 16.88 1.37 10.08
CA ARG A 116 17.54 0.73 11.23
C ARG A 116 16.54 0.56 12.36
N GLN A 117 16.06 -0.67 12.52
CA GLN A 117 15.43 -1.09 13.77
C GLN A 117 16.42 -0.97 14.91
N VAL A 118 16.27 0.05 15.75
CA VAL A 118 16.96 0.12 17.04
C VAL A 118 15.99 -0.34 18.11
N LYS A 119 16.33 -1.40 18.82
CA LYS A 119 15.67 -1.85 20.06
C LYS A 119 15.63 -0.69 21.05
N GLY A 120 14.43 -0.20 21.37
CA GLY A 120 14.23 0.92 22.29
C GLY A 120 13.49 2.06 21.57
N SER A 121 12.22 1.89 21.39
CA SER A 121 11.24 2.61 20.59
C SER A 121 11.31 4.14 20.65
N LYS A 122 12.13 4.76 19.81
CA LYS A 122 11.85 6.12 19.34
C LYS A 122 10.78 6.04 18.25
N PRO A 123 9.80 6.96 18.22
CA PRO A 123 8.82 7.01 17.17
C PRO A 123 9.51 7.22 15.82
N SER A 124 9.13 6.43 14.81
CA SER A 124 9.67 6.57 13.45
C SER A 124 8.68 7.32 12.57
N LEU A 125 9.18 8.29 11.81
CA LEU A 125 8.46 8.96 10.74
C LEU A 125 8.91 8.37 9.41
N ASP A 126 7.95 7.94 8.60
CA ASP A 126 8.15 7.42 7.25
C ASP A 126 7.47 8.35 6.25
N TYR A 127 8.20 8.81 5.23
CA TYR A 127 7.70 9.67 4.18
C TYR A 127 7.66 8.91 2.87
N ARG A 128 6.49 8.86 2.24
CA ARG A 128 6.31 8.24 0.93
C ARG A 128 5.74 9.25 -0.04
N TYR A 129 6.52 9.59 -1.04
CA TYR A 129 6.16 10.55 -2.08
C TYR A 129 5.46 9.84 -3.24
N TYR A 130 4.52 10.55 -3.85
CA TYR A 130 3.70 10.05 -4.95
C TYR A 130 3.55 11.10 -6.03
N ILE A 131 3.37 10.63 -7.27
CA ILE A 131 3.00 11.42 -8.43
C ILE A 131 1.72 10.86 -9.05
N SER A 132 0.87 11.71 -9.63
CA SER A 132 -0.39 11.28 -10.24
C SER A 132 -0.75 12.10 -11.47
N SER A 133 -1.37 11.44 -12.47
CA SER A 133 -2.02 12.09 -13.61
C SER A 133 -3.41 12.63 -13.28
N ALA A 134 -4.04 12.16 -12.22
CA ALA A 134 -5.32 12.67 -11.75
C ALA A 134 -5.15 13.91 -10.87
N GLU A 135 -6.12 14.82 -10.91
CA GLU A 135 -6.28 15.86 -9.90
C GLU A 135 -6.79 15.22 -8.61
N LEU A 136 -5.99 15.32 -7.55
CA LEU A 136 -6.27 14.65 -6.29
C LEU A 136 -6.59 15.64 -5.18
N THR A 137 -7.67 15.37 -4.44
CA THR A 137 -7.88 15.92 -3.10
C THR A 137 -7.15 15.05 -2.08
N GLU A 138 -6.87 15.58 -0.87
CA GLU A 138 -6.25 14.79 0.20
C GLU A 138 -7.09 13.54 0.57
N THR A 139 -8.41 13.65 0.55
CA THR A 139 -9.32 12.53 0.83
C THR A 139 -9.19 11.44 -0.24
N ARG A 140 -9.20 11.81 -1.52
CA ARG A 140 -9.04 10.85 -2.63
C ARG A 140 -7.66 10.21 -2.62
N PHE A 141 -6.63 11.00 -2.38
CA PHE A 141 -5.26 10.52 -2.25
C PHE A 141 -5.11 9.53 -1.09
N SER A 142 -5.60 9.88 0.10
CA SER A 142 -5.54 8.99 1.27
C SER A 142 -6.27 7.67 1.03
N SER A 143 -7.47 7.72 0.43
CA SER A 143 -8.23 6.52 0.04
C SER A 143 -7.46 5.64 -0.94
N ALA A 144 -6.86 6.21 -1.98
CA ALA A 144 -6.11 5.46 -2.98
C ALA A 144 -4.86 4.81 -2.39
N VAL A 145 -4.09 5.54 -1.58
CA VAL A 145 -2.90 5.00 -0.89
C VAL A 145 -3.30 3.88 0.08
N ARG A 146 -4.39 4.04 0.84
CA ARG A 146 -4.88 3.00 1.78
C ARG A 146 -5.44 1.79 1.04
N GLY A 147 -6.15 2.00 -0.06
CA GLY A 147 -6.68 0.92 -0.90
C GLY A 147 -5.58 0.02 -1.47
N HIS A 148 -4.49 0.62 -1.93
CA HIS A 148 -3.32 -0.14 -2.37
C HIS A 148 -2.72 -1.02 -1.25
N TRP A 149 -2.57 -0.47 -0.04
CA TRP A 149 -2.08 -1.25 1.10
C TRP A 149 -3.08 -2.32 1.60
N ALA A 150 -4.37 -2.13 1.35
CA ALA A 150 -5.37 -3.15 1.67
C ALA A 150 -5.16 -4.41 0.81
N ILE A 151 -4.77 -4.27 -0.45
CA ILE A 151 -4.45 -5.40 -1.33
C ILE A 151 -3.25 -6.19 -0.78
N GLU A 152 -2.17 -5.51 -0.39
CA GLU A 152 -0.99 -6.15 0.21
C GLU A 152 -1.37 -7.00 1.43
N ASN A 153 -2.12 -6.45 2.36
CA ASN A 153 -2.48 -7.13 3.60
C ASN A 153 -3.58 -8.17 3.43
N SER A 154 -4.56 -7.92 2.56
CA SER A 154 -5.72 -8.80 2.44
C SER A 154 -5.55 -9.89 1.39
N LEU A 155 -4.78 -9.66 0.32
CA LEU A 155 -4.58 -10.61 -0.76
C LEU A 155 -3.20 -11.25 -0.70
N HIS A 156 -2.14 -10.48 -0.96
CA HIS A 156 -0.79 -11.02 -1.07
C HIS A 156 -0.34 -11.74 0.20
N TRP A 157 -0.46 -11.09 1.36
CA TRP A 157 -0.11 -11.75 2.62
C TRP A 157 -0.89 -13.07 2.87
N VAL A 158 -2.15 -13.14 2.46
CA VAL A 158 -2.93 -14.39 2.64
C VAL A 158 -2.46 -15.47 1.68
N LEU A 159 -2.15 -15.13 0.43
CA LEU A 159 -1.58 -16.08 -0.54
C LEU A 159 -0.23 -16.60 -0.04
N ASP A 160 0.66 -15.70 0.42
CA ASP A 160 2.00 -16.07 0.87
C ASP A 160 1.97 -16.85 2.19
N ALA A 161 1.34 -16.28 3.24
CA ALA A 161 1.40 -16.85 4.58
C ALA A 161 0.41 -18.01 4.82
N THR A 162 -0.74 -18.02 4.12
CA THR A 162 -1.79 -19.03 4.35
C THR A 162 -1.79 -20.09 3.26
N MET A 163 -1.53 -19.73 2.01
CA MET A 163 -1.54 -20.65 0.86
C MET A 163 -0.14 -21.04 0.39
N ASN A 164 0.92 -20.59 1.06
CA ASN A 164 2.32 -20.91 0.77
C ASN A 164 2.71 -20.62 -0.68
N GLU A 165 2.30 -19.47 -1.22
CA GLU A 165 2.59 -19.12 -2.61
C GLU A 165 4.09 -18.88 -2.81
N ASP A 166 4.72 -18.05 -1.98
CA ASP A 166 6.15 -17.76 -2.02
C ASP A 166 7.05 -19.00 -1.80
N ALA A 167 6.58 -19.97 -1.01
CA ALA A 167 7.32 -21.19 -0.75
C ALA A 167 7.09 -22.29 -1.82
N CYS A 168 6.35 -21.98 -2.88
CA CYS A 168 6.04 -22.94 -3.92
C CYS A 168 7.27 -23.23 -4.80
N GLN A 169 7.64 -24.50 -4.93
CA GLN A 169 8.77 -24.96 -5.75
C GLN A 169 8.34 -25.61 -7.07
N VAL A 170 7.14 -25.31 -7.54
CA VAL A 170 6.61 -25.84 -8.80
C VAL A 170 6.92 -24.85 -9.91
N TYR A 171 7.87 -25.20 -10.80
CA TYR A 171 8.37 -24.29 -11.85
C TYR A 171 8.31 -24.88 -13.26
N ARG A 172 7.79 -26.12 -13.40
CA ARG A 172 7.80 -26.79 -14.71
C ARG A 172 6.64 -26.29 -15.57
N ASP A 173 6.94 -25.88 -16.79
CA ASP A 173 5.99 -25.39 -17.79
C ASP A 173 5.06 -24.28 -17.20
N ASN A 174 3.76 -24.33 -17.47
CA ASN A 174 2.77 -23.39 -16.93
C ASN A 174 2.26 -23.78 -15.52
N SER A 175 2.94 -24.70 -14.83
CA SER A 175 2.44 -25.22 -13.54
C SER A 175 2.40 -24.16 -12.45
N ALA A 176 3.35 -23.23 -12.43
CA ALA A 176 3.38 -22.13 -11.46
C ALA A 176 2.18 -21.20 -11.64
N GLU A 177 1.90 -20.79 -12.87
CA GLU A 177 0.77 -19.90 -13.21
C GLU A 177 -0.58 -20.59 -12.92
N ASN A 178 -0.71 -21.85 -13.31
CA ASN A 178 -1.93 -22.63 -13.05
C ASN A 178 -2.18 -22.78 -11.55
N LEU A 179 -1.13 -23.04 -10.76
CA LEU A 179 -1.25 -23.20 -9.31
C LEU A 179 -1.56 -21.85 -8.62
N ALA A 180 -1.00 -20.73 -9.09
CA ALA A 180 -1.37 -19.39 -8.63
C ALA A 180 -2.86 -19.12 -8.91
N CYS A 181 -3.33 -19.42 -10.12
CA CYS A 181 -4.74 -19.28 -10.48
C CYS A 181 -5.66 -20.10 -9.55
N LEU A 182 -5.32 -21.38 -9.30
CA LEU A 182 -6.08 -22.24 -8.39
C LEU A 182 -6.10 -21.71 -6.95
N ARG A 183 -4.99 -21.12 -6.46
CA ARG A 183 -4.95 -20.48 -5.14
C ARG A 183 -5.88 -19.28 -5.07
N HIS A 184 -5.89 -18.44 -6.11
CA HIS A 184 -6.80 -17.28 -6.19
C HIS A 184 -8.27 -17.74 -6.19
N MET A 185 -8.61 -18.75 -6.98
CA MET A 185 -9.97 -19.33 -6.99
C MET A 185 -10.36 -19.87 -5.62
N ALA A 186 -9.51 -20.68 -5.00
CA ALA A 186 -9.76 -21.25 -3.67
C ALA A 186 -9.92 -20.16 -2.60
N LEU A 187 -9.10 -19.10 -2.66
CA LEU A 187 -9.20 -17.96 -1.75
C LEU A 187 -10.54 -17.23 -1.92
N ASN A 188 -10.99 -17.01 -3.15
CA ASN A 188 -12.26 -16.36 -3.43
C ASN A 188 -13.45 -17.20 -2.92
N MET A 189 -13.42 -18.54 -3.14
CA MET A 189 -14.45 -19.44 -2.62
C MET A 189 -14.50 -19.44 -1.08
N LEU A 190 -13.33 -19.50 -0.41
CA LEU A 190 -13.26 -19.44 1.06
C LEU A 190 -13.72 -18.09 1.62
N ARG A 191 -13.55 -16.99 0.87
CA ARG A 191 -14.06 -15.66 1.24
C ARG A 191 -15.56 -15.54 1.07
N SER A 192 -16.11 -16.17 0.04
CA SER A 192 -17.55 -16.17 -0.24
C SER A 192 -18.36 -16.95 0.79
N GLU A 193 -17.73 -17.90 1.48
CA GLU A 193 -18.37 -18.66 2.55
C GLU A 193 -18.64 -17.75 3.79
N SER A 194 -19.86 -17.75 4.29
CA SER A 194 -20.39 -16.78 5.26
C SER A 194 -19.83 -16.87 6.69
N ASN A 195 -19.17 -17.97 7.02
CA ASN A 195 -18.64 -18.20 8.37
C ASN A 195 -17.55 -17.20 8.73
N LYS A 196 -17.60 -16.62 9.93
CA LYS A 196 -16.64 -15.61 10.43
C LYS A 196 -15.29 -16.18 10.87
N LEU A 197 -14.86 -17.31 10.34
CA LEU A 197 -13.54 -17.89 10.59
C LEU A 197 -12.47 -17.22 9.74
N SER A 198 -11.21 -17.23 10.23
CA SER A 198 -10.07 -16.84 9.40
C SER A 198 -9.89 -17.81 8.21
N ILE A 199 -9.27 -17.34 7.11
CA ILE A 199 -9.03 -18.18 5.91
C ILE A 199 -8.30 -19.48 6.27
N ARG A 200 -7.28 -19.39 7.12
CA ARG A 200 -6.54 -20.58 7.59
C ARG A 200 -7.43 -21.60 8.34
N LEU A 201 -8.36 -21.12 9.14
CA LEU A 201 -9.30 -22.01 9.84
C LEU A 201 -10.34 -22.58 8.88
N LYS A 202 -10.81 -21.81 7.90
CA LYS A 202 -11.71 -22.30 6.84
C LYS A 202 -11.03 -23.40 6.01
N GLN A 203 -9.77 -23.21 5.62
CA GLN A 203 -8.98 -24.26 4.94
C GLN A 203 -8.90 -25.55 5.76
N LYS A 204 -8.51 -25.45 7.04
CA LYS A 204 -8.44 -26.61 7.93
C LYS A 204 -9.78 -27.31 8.05
N ARG A 205 -10.88 -26.54 8.20
CA ARG A 205 -12.23 -27.07 8.33
C ARG A 205 -12.70 -27.75 7.04
N ALA A 206 -12.42 -27.18 5.88
CA ALA A 206 -12.71 -27.78 4.58
C ALA A 206 -11.97 -29.10 4.38
N TRP A 207 -10.70 -29.18 4.83
CA TRP A 207 -9.94 -30.43 4.79
C TRP A 207 -10.47 -31.50 5.73
N MET A 208 -10.99 -31.10 6.91
CA MET A 208 -11.48 -32.04 7.95
C MET A 208 -12.94 -32.46 7.78
N LYS A 209 -13.77 -31.66 7.09
CA LYS A 209 -15.22 -31.86 6.98
C LYS A 209 -15.69 -31.69 5.54
N THR A 210 -16.06 -32.79 4.90
CA THR A 210 -16.56 -32.81 3.51
C THR A 210 -17.80 -31.93 3.34
N SER A 211 -18.73 -31.93 4.29
CA SER A 211 -19.93 -31.05 4.24
C SER A 211 -19.59 -29.55 4.28
N PHE A 212 -18.52 -29.16 4.94
CA PHE A 212 -18.07 -27.77 4.92
C PHE A 212 -17.40 -27.42 3.59
N LEU A 213 -16.59 -28.35 3.04
CA LEU A 213 -16.00 -28.19 1.72
C LEU A 213 -17.08 -28.06 0.63
N GLU A 214 -18.09 -28.89 0.68
CA GLU A 214 -19.25 -28.82 -0.22
C GLU A 214 -19.92 -27.44 -0.16
N GLY A 215 -20.18 -26.92 1.04
CA GLY A 215 -20.72 -25.58 1.24
C GLY A 215 -19.84 -24.46 0.65
N VAL A 216 -18.52 -24.56 0.80
CA VAL A 216 -17.57 -23.61 0.21
C VAL A 216 -17.62 -23.65 -1.32
N LEU A 217 -17.65 -24.84 -1.92
CA LEU A 217 -17.71 -25.00 -3.37
C LEU A 217 -19.04 -24.49 -3.93
N VAL A 218 -20.18 -24.89 -3.35
CA VAL A 218 -21.51 -24.42 -3.78
C VAL A 218 -21.61 -22.89 -3.71
N THR A 219 -21.19 -22.30 -2.59
CA THR A 219 -21.22 -20.83 -2.44
C THR A 219 -20.28 -20.14 -3.42
N GLY A 220 -19.11 -20.72 -3.66
CA GLY A 220 -18.11 -20.19 -4.59
C GLY A 220 -18.63 -20.19 -6.03
N PHE A 221 -19.19 -21.29 -6.50
CA PHE A 221 -19.72 -21.42 -7.86
C PHE A 221 -20.97 -20.54 -8.08
N ASN A 222 -21.90 -20.48 -7.12
CA ASN A 222 -23.07 -19.61 -7.24
C ASN A 222 -22.74 -18.11 -7.30
N ASN A 223 -21.55 -17.68 -6.85
CA ASN A 223 -21.12 -16.30 -6.97
C ASN A 223 -20.40 -15.98 -8.29
N LEU A 224 -19.97 -16.98 -9.07
CA LEU A 224 -19.41 -16.79 -10.40
C LEU A 224 -20.49 -16.34 -11.41
N ASP A 225 -21.74 -16.75 -11.22
CA ASP A 225 -22.87 -16.38 -12.09
C ASP A 225 -23.34 -14.93 -11.86
N LYS A 226 -22.73 -14.18 -10.93
CA LYS A 226 -23.10 -12.78 -10.61
C LYS A 226 -22.09 -11.74 -11.10
N ILE A 227 -21.05 -12.19 -11.80
CA ILE A 227 -20.01 -11.35 -12.43
C ILE A 227 -20.30 -11.22 -13.93
#